data_6f1329fffb3c1144abeba9dbbaa3bb07
#
_entry.id   6f1329fffb3c1144abeba9dbbaa3bb07
#
_cell.length_a   1.000
_cell.length_b   1.000
_cell.length_c   1.000
_cell.angle_alpha   90.00
_cell.angle_beta   90.00
_cell.angle_gamma   90.00
#
_symmetry.space_group_name_H-M   'P 1'
#
loop_
_entity.id
_entity.type
_entity.pdbx_description
1 polymer ?
#
loop_
_entity_poly.entity_id
_entity_poly.type
_entity_poly.pdbx_seq_one_letter_code
_entity_poly.pdbx_strand_id
1 'polypeptide(L)'
;MDFKIIDAHAHLWLKQDTVVDGLPIKTLENGRSMFMGEVRQMVPPFMVDGVNSAEVFLSNMDYAQVSAAVITQEFIDGIQNDYLQEVAQRYPNRFFVCGMCEFRKPNFLPHAKELLDNGFRAIKIPAQRLLLPEGRVSLTNDEMMQMFALMEEKGAILSIDLADGDTQVGEMKEIAQTFPNLKIAIGHFGMVTPQGWE
;
A
#
# COMPACT_ATOMS: atom_id res chain seq x y z
N MET A 1 9.34 4.94 -31.04
CA MET A 1 9.43 5.62 -29.72
C MET A 1 9.43 4.53 -28.68
N ASP A 2 10.54 4.34 -27.97
CA ASP A 2 10.58 3.39 -26.84
C ASP A 2 9.96 4.08 -25.63
N PHE A 3 8.65 3.90 -25.44
CA PHE A 3 8.00 4.31 -24.21
C PHE A 3 8.01 3.15 -23.21
N LYS A 4 8.19 3.49 -21.96
CA LYS A 4 8.11 2.52 -20.85
C LYS A 4 6.71 2.49 -20.29
N ILE A 5 6.16 1.30 -20.10
CA ILE A 5 4.92 1.08 -19.36
C ILE A 5 5.30 0.83 -17.90
N ILE A 6 4.67 1.57 -17.00
CA ILE A 6 4.86 1.41 -15.55
C ILE A 6 3.50 1.08 -14.93
N ASP A 7 3.43 -0.04 -14.21
CA ASP A 7 2.29 -0.34 -13.34
C ASP A 7 2.41 0.53 -12.08
N ALA A 8 1.48 1.44 -11.89
CA ALA A 8 1.55 2.44 -10.82
C ALA A 8 1.04 1.93 -9.47
N HIS A 9 0.42 0.73 -9.41
CA HIS A 9 -0.15 0.19 -8.18
C HIS A 9 -0.31 -1.33 -8.27
N ALA A 10 0.60 -2.05 -7.66
CA ALA A 10 0.59 -3.50 -7.60
C ALA A 10 0.93 -4.01 -6.19
N HIS A 11 0.62 -5.27 -5.92
CA HIS A 11 0.89 -5.92 -4.66
C HIS A 11 1.66 -7.22 -4.87
N LEU A 12 2.61 -7.50 -3.99
CA LEU A 12 3.27 -8.79 -3.88
C LEU A 12 2.91 -9.42 -2.53
N TRP A 13 2.74 -10.75 -2.50
CA TRP A 13 2.60 -11.51 -1.26
C TRP A 13 3.09 -12.93 -1.44
N LEU A 14 3.70 -13.47 -0.38
CA LEU A 14 4.16 -14.87 -0.37
C LEU A 14 3.01 -15.80 0.02
N LYS A 15 2.38 -15.53 1.16
CA LYS A 15 1.20 -16.25 1.62
C LYS A 15 0.43 -15.39 2.60
N GLN A 16 -0.85 -15.19 2.33
CA GLN A 16 -1.73 -14.50 3.26
C GLN A 16 -2.11 -15.44 4.40
N ASP A 17 -1.93 -15.00 5.63
CA ASP A 17 -2.43 -15.61 6.85
C ASP A 17 -2.56 -14.52 7.91
N THR A 18 -3.51 -13.61 7.70
CA THR A 18 -3.71 -12.39 8.48
C THR A 18 -5.14 -12.29 8.99
N VAL A 19 -5.39 -11.32 9.83
CA VAL A 19 -6.72 -10.98 10.32
C VAL A 19 -6.95 -9.50 10.11
N VAL A 20 -8.05 -9.14 9.47
CA VAL A 20 -8.49 -7.76 9.27
C VAL A 20 -9.92 -7.63 9.79
N ASP A 21 -10.15 -6.64 10.64
CA ASP A 21 -11.44 -6.40 11.28
C ASP A 21 -12.03 -7.65 11.99
N GLY A 22 -11.14 -8.44 12.61
CA GLY A 22 -11.50 -9.69 13.30
C GLY A 22 -11.80 -10.87 12.37
N LEU A 23 -11.71 -10.71 11.05
CA LEU A 23 -12.01 -11.74 10.06
C LEU A 23 -10.71 -12.26 9.39
N PRO A 24 -10.63 -13.59 9.15
CA PRO A 24 -9.43 -14.19 8.58
C PRO A 24 -9.25 -13.83 7.10
N ILE A 25 -8.00 -13.58 6.73
CA ILE A 25 -7.52 -13.52 5.35
C ILE A 25 -6.50 -14.65 5.18
N LYS A 26 -6.80 -15.61 4.32
CA LYS A 26 -5.97 -16.80 4.19
C LYS A 26 -5.87 -17.28 2.75
N THR A 27 -4.65 -17.48 2.26
CA THR A 27 -4.38 -18.07 0.95
C THR A 27 -4.90 -19.52 0.91
N LEU A 28 -5.64 -19.84 -0.14
CA LEU A 28 -6.12 -21.18 -0.49
C LEU A 28 -5.59 -21.55 -1.88
N GLU A 29 -5.83 -22.80 -2.28
CA GLU A 29 -5.41 -23.32 -3.58
C GLU A 29 -6.19 -22.70 -4.75
N ASN A 30 -5.60 -22.78 -5.94
CA ASN A 30 -6.20 -22.37 -7.21
C ASN A 30 -6.65 -20.90 -7.25
N GLY A 31 -5.82 -20.03 -6.71
CA GLY A 31 -6.05 -18.57 -6.72
C GLY A 31 -7.19 -18.11 -5.82
N ARG A 32 -7.69 -18.97 -4.94
CA ARG A 32 -8.73 -18.58 -3.96
C ARG A 32 -8.12 -18.12 -2.65
N SER A 33 -8.89 -17.35 -1.92
CA SER A 33 -8.57 -16.96 -0.54
C SER A 33 -9.83 -17.01 0.33
N MET A 34 -9.65 -17.34 1.60
CA MET A 34 -10.58 -16.93 2.62
C MET A 34 -10.40 -15.41 2.79
N PHE A 35 -11.39 -14.63 2.40
CA PHE A 35 -11.31 -13.18 2.43
C PHE A 35 -12.48 -12.61 3.21
N MET A 36 -12.19 -12.02 4.36
CA MET A 36 -13.19 -11.44 5.26
C MET A 36 -14.32 -12.44 5.62
N GLY A 37 -13.94 -13.69 5.90
CA GLY A 37 -14.88 -14.75 6.28
C GLY A 37 -15.54 -15.51 5.12
N GLU A 38 -15.26 -15.16 3.87
CA GLU A 38 -15.82 -15.83 2.69
C GLU A 38 -14.71 -16.35 1.78
N VAL A 39 -14.94 -17.50 1.15
CA VAL A 39 -14.03 -18.01 0.11
C VAL A 39 -14.32 -17.31 -1.20
N ARG A 40 -13.30 -16.60 -1.73
CA ARG A 40 -13.39 -15.87 -3.00
C ARG A 40 -12.28 -16.26 -3.95
N GLN A 41 -12.53 -16.12 -5.26
CA GLN A 41 -11.50 -16.14 -6.28
C GLN A 41 -10.80 -14.77 -6.28
N MET A 42 -9.58 -14.72 -5.76
CA MET A 42 -8.84 -13.45 -5.60
C MET A 42 -7.84 -13.20 -6.74
N VAL A 43 -7.23 -14.28 -7.26
CA VAL A 43 -6.28 -14.22 -8.37
C VAL A 43 -6.64 -15.30 -9.41
N PRO A 44 -6.08 -15.24 -10.63
CA PRO A 44 -6.37 -16.25 -11.65
C PRO A 44 -6.12 -17.68 -11.17
N PRO A 45 -6.94 -18.67 -11.57
CA PRO A 45 -6.83 -20.06 -11.09
C PRO A 45 -5.49 -20.76 -11.40
N PHE A 46 -4.74 -20.28 -12.39
CA PHE A 46 -3.41 -20.79 -12.71
C PHE A 46 -2.35 -20.41 -11.67
N MET A 47 -2.63 -19.45 -10.80
CA MET A 47 -1.80 -19.16 -9.62
C MET A 47 -2.13 -20.15 -8.49
N VAL A 48 -1.68 -21.40 -8.68
CA VAL A 48 -2.14 -22.58 -7.93
C VAL A 48 -1.92 -22.42 -6.43
N ASP A 49 -0.76 -21.86 -6.05
CA ASP A 49 -0.40 -21.67 -4.64
C ASP A 49 -1.03 -20.42 -4.03
N GLY A 50 -1.74 -19.61 -4.83
CA GLY A 50 -2.37 -18.37 -4.40
C GLY A 50 -1.39 -17.29 -3.95
N VAL A 51 -0.09 -17.44 -4.26
CA VAL A 51 0.96 -16.45 -3.98
C VAL A 51 1.19 -15.56 -5.20
N ASN A 52 1.59 -14.33 -4.95
CA ASN A 52 2.04 -13.40 -5.99
C ASN A 52 3.45 -12.91 -5.63
N SER A 53 4.43 -13.82 -5.76
CA SER A 53 5.82 -13.48 -5.48
C SER A 53 6.41 -12.53 -6.52
N ALA A 54 7.55 -11.93 -6.22
CA ALA A 54 8.25 -11.07 -7.16
C ALA A 54 8.57 -11.78 -8.48
N GLU A 55 8.92 -13.07 -8.45
CA GLU A 55 9.23 -13.86 -9.64
C GLU A 55 7.98 -14.10 -10.50
N VAL A 56 6.84 -14.44 -9.88
CA VAL A 56 5.57 -14.62 -10.59
C VAL A 56 5.13 -13.30 -11.21
N PHE A 57 5.17 -12.21 -10.45
CA PHE A 57 4.78 -10.90 -10.94
C PHE A 57 5.71 -10.39 -12.04
N LEU A 58 7.02 -10.59 -11.89
CA LEU A 58 8.02 -10.24 -12.91
C LEU A 58 7.76 -10.97 -14.24
N SER A 59 7.42 -12.26 -14.19
CA SER A 59 7.07 -13.04 -15.38
C SER A 59 5.81 -12.48 -16.07
N ASN A 60 4.81 -12.08 -15.31
CA ASN A 60 3.61 -11.42 -15.83
C ASN A 60 3.93 -10.04 -16.44
N MET A 61 4.79 -9.25 -15.80
CA MET A 61 5.27 -7.98 -16.33
C MET A 61 6.01 -8.16 -17.66
N ASP A 62 6.90 -9.15 -17.75
CA ASP A 62 7.66 -9.43 -18.97
C ASP A 62 6.73 -9.87 -20.12
N TYR A 63 5.75 -10.72 -19.84
CA TYR A 63 4.73 -11.12 -20.80
C TYR A 63 3.89 -9.92 -21.28
N ALA A 64 3.49 -9.04 -20.37
CA ALA A 64 2.69 -7.85 -20.67
C ALA A 64 3.53 -6.64 -21.16
N GLN A 65 4.85 -6.78 -21.30
CA GLN A 65 5.79 -5.70 -21.66
C GLN A 65 5.77 -4.51 -20.70
N VAL A 66 5.46 -4.76 -19.42
CA VAL A 66 5.52 -3.76 -18.35
C VAL A 66 6.98 -3.62 -17.88
N SER A 67 7.51 -2.42 -17.95
CA SER A 67 8.93 -2.14 -17.68
C SER A 67 9.25 -2.12 -16.19
N ALA A 68 8.35 -1.57 -15.38
CA ALA A 68 8.51 -1.44 -13.93
C ALA A 68 7.16 -1.41 -13.23
N ALA A 69 7.13 -1.67 -11.92
CA ALA A 69 5.95 -1.57 -11.09
C ALA A 69 6.22 -0.86 -9.77
N VAL A 70 5.22 -0.14 -9.27
CA VAL A 70 5.17 0.39 -7.91
C VAL A 70 4.47 -0.64 -7.03
N ILE A 71 5.20 -1.19 -6.08
CA ILE A 71 4.67 -2.18 -5.15
C ILE A 71 4.23 -1.50 -3.87
N THR A 72 2.93 -1.51 -3.66
CA THR A 72 2.29 -1.01 -2.45
C THR A 72 2.00 -2.16 -1.49
N GLN A 73 1.65 -1.84 -0.25
CA GLN A 73 1.27 -2.83 0.75
C GLN A 73 -0.16 -2.59 1.25
N GLU A 74 -0.79 -3.65 1.73
CA GLU A 74 -2.09 -3.60 2.37
C GLU A 74 -2.06 -4.52 3.61
N PHE A 75 -2.82 -4.18 4.65
CA PHE A 75 -2.88 -4.99 5.88
C PHE A 75 -3.40 -6.42 5.64
N ILE A 76 -4.16 -6.64 4.57
CA ILE A 76 -4.61 -7.98 4.17
C ILE A 76 -3.44 -8.93 3.85
N ASP A 77 -2.34 -8.39 3.34
CA ASP A 77 -1.14 -9.17 2.99
C ASP A 77 -0.15 -9.24 4.18
N GLY A 78 -0.39 -8.45 5.22
CA GLY A 78 0.54 -8.22 6.30
C GLY A 78 1.62 -7.18 5.94
N ILE A 79 2.37 -6.75 6.94
CA ILE A 79 3.52 -5.85 6.75
C ILE A 79 4.71 -6.66 6.25
N GLN A 80 5.22 -6.37 5.07
CA GLN A 80 6.22 -7.16 4.35
C GLN A 80 7.47 -6.33 3.99
N ASN A 81 7.85 -5.38 4.84
CA ASN A 81 8.94 -4.44 4.54
C ASN A 81 10.25 -5.15 4.18
N ASP A 82 10.66 -6.16 4.97
CA ASP A 82 11.92 -6.88 4.75
C ASP A 82 11.92 -7.59 3.38
N TYR A 83 10.83 -8.30 3.06
CA TYR A 83 10.67 -8.96 1.77
C TYR A 83 10.72 -7.97 0.61
N LEU A 84 10.00 -6.85 0.71
CA LEU A 84 9.99 -5.84 -0.35
C LEU A 84 11.33 -5.14 -0.50
N GLN A 85 12.06 -4.92 0.59
CA GLN A 85 13.42 -4.38 0.51
C GLN A 85 14.37 -5.34 -0.22
N GLU A 86 14.29 -6.63 0.07
CA GLU A 86 15.04 -7.67 -0.65
C GLU A 86 14.68 -7.68 -2.16
N VAL A 87 13.39 -7.62 -2.47
CA VAL A 87 12.90 -7.56 -3.87
C VAL A 87 13.46 -6.35 -4.61
N ALA A 88 13.45 -5.16 -3.99
CA ALA A 88 13.99 -3.95 -4.60
C ALA A 88 15.50 -4.04 -4.86
N GLN A 89 16.25 -4.68 -3.97
CA GLN A 89 17.69 -4.91 -4.12
C GLN A 89 17.98 -5.95 -5.22
N ARG A 90 17.19 -7.02 -5.29
CA ARG A 90 17.35 -8.12 -6.23
C ARG A 90 16.97 -7.76 -7.66
N TYR A 91 15.96 -6.90 -7.82
CA TYR A 91 15.43 -6.49 -9.12
C TYR A 91 15.46 -4.97 -9.29
N PRO A 92 16.64 -4.35 -9.29
CA PRO A 92 16.77 -2.90 -9.41
C PRO A 92 16.14 -2.42 -10.73
N ASN A 93 15.48 -1.28 -10.71
CA ASN A 93 14.74 -0.68 -11.82
C ASN A 93 13.49 -1.44 -12.31
N ARG A 94 13.13 -2.56 -11.69
CA ARG A 94 11.89 -3.28 -11.98
C ARG A 94 10.82 -2.99 -10.92
N PHE A 95 11.20 -2.87 -9.66
CA PHE A 95 10.26 -2.63 -8.57
C PHE A 95 10.65 -1.37 -7.78
N PHE A 96 9.68 -0.48 -7.63
CA PHE A 96 9.73 0.62 -6.67
C PHE A 96 8.80 0.23 -5.51
N VAL A 97 9.35 0.04 -4.32
CA VAL A 97 8.61 -0.51 -3.18
C VAL A 97 8.24 0.58 -2.18
N CYS A 98 7.03 0.50 -1.63
CA CYS A 98 6.56 1.34 -0.55
C CYS A 98 6.68 0.61 0.79
N GLY A 99 7.25 1.25 1.81
CA GLY A 99 7.22 0.77 3.18
C GLY A 99 5.83 0.97 3.80
N MET A 100 5.51 0.22 4.85
CA MET A 100 4.25 0.36 5.59
C MET A 100 4.49 0.17 7.09
N CYS A 101 3.76 0.91 7.91
CA CYS A 101 3.76 0.76 9.36
C CYS A 101 2.38 0.32 9.88
N GLU A 102 2.33 -0.10 11.15
CA GLU A 102 1.07 -0.42 11.82
C GLU A 102 0.41 0.87 12.35
N PHE A 103 -0.19 1.63 11.44
CA PHE A 103 -0.80 2.94 11.71
C PHE A 103 -2.03 2.89 12.62
N ARG A 104 -2.59 1.71 12.87
CA ARG A 104 -3.72 1.50 13.76
C ARG A 104 -3.32 1.49 15.24
N LYS A 105 -2.03 1.49 15.51
CA LYS A 105 -1.43 1.51 16.85
C LYS A 105 -0.58 2.76 17.04
N PRO A 106 -0.48 3.29 18.25
CA PRO A 106 0.44 4.38 18.56
C PRO A 106 1.91 3.95 18.46
N ASN A 107 2.80 4.93 18.37
CA ASN A 107 4.26 4.76 18.32
C ASN A 107 4.77 4.09 17.02
N PHE A 108 4.14 4.36 15.88
CA PHE A 108 4.64 3.91 14.57
C PHE A 108 5.73 4.82 13.98
N LEU A 109 5.85 6.07 14.45
CA LEU A 109 6.80 7.06 13.90
C LEU A 109 8.27 6.60 13.92
N PRO A 110 8.78 5.96 14.97
CA PRO A 110 10.14 5.40 14.96
C PRO A 110 10.35 4.38 13.83
N HIS A 111 9.36 3.53 13.56
CA HIS A 111 9.41 2.56 12.46
C HIS A 111 9.36 3.24 11.09
N ALA A 112 8.52 4.26 10.92
CA ALA A 112 8.50 5.03 9.69
C ALA A 112 9.84 5.71 9.42
N LYS A 113 10.47 6.27 10.46
CA LYS A 113 11.81 6.84 10.36
C LYS A 113 12.84 5.80 9.96
N GLU A 114 12.82 4.63 10.58
CA GLU A 114 13.71 3.50 10.27
C GLU A 114 13.56 3.06 8.80
N LEU A 115 12.35 2.92 8.30
CA LEU A 115 12.09 2.58 6.89
C LEU A 115 12.73 3.60 5.95
N LEU A 116 12.54 4.89 6.21
CA LEU A 116 13.11 5.96 5.40
C LEU A 116 14.65 6.00 5.50
N ASP A 117 15.22 5.74 6.67
CA ASP A 117 16.67 5.66 6.88
C ASP A 117 17.27 4.42 6.18
N ASN A 118 16.52 3.31 6.10
CA ASN A 118 16.88 2.08 5.38
C ASN A 118 16.66 2.16 3.86
N GLY A 119 16.28 3.34 3.33
CA GLY A 119 16.23 3.61 1.90
C GLY A 119 14.88 3.43 1.24
N PHE A 120 13.80 3.19 1.97
CA PHE A 120 12.47 3.33 1.41
C PHE A 120 12.20 4.78 1.00
N ARG A 121 11.74 4.96 -0.23
CA ARG A 121 11.46 6.27 -0.81
C ARG A 121 9.97 6.60 -0.85
N ALA A 122 9.15 5.70 -0.37
CA ALA A 122 7.71 5.89 -0.21
C ALA A 122 7.19 5.15 1.02
N ILE A 123 6.19 5.73 1.66
CA ILE A 123 5.39 5.09 2.71
C ILE A 123 3.97 4.93 2.18
N LYS A 124 3.41 3.73 2.31
CA LYS A 124 2.02 3.41 1.98
C LYS A 124 1.15 3.50 3.22
N ILE A 125 0.04 4.23 3.11
CA ILE A 125 -1.03 4.24 4.12
C ILE A 125 -2.31 3.70 3.48
N PRO A 126 -2.76 2.48 3.85
CA PRO A 126 -4.10 2.00 3.49
C PRO A 126 -5.14 2.64 4.43
N ALA A 127 -5.48 3.91 4.18
CA ALA A 127 -6.29 4.71 5.09
C ALA A 127 -7.75 4.22 5.19
N GLN A 128 -8.21 3.44 4.22
CA GLN A 128 -9.49 2.74 4.30
C GLN A 128 -9.52 1.69 5.45
N ARG A 129 -8.36 1.24 5.94
CA ARG A 129 -8.22 0.31 7.06
C ARG A 129 -7.98 0.98 8.41
N LEU A 130 -8.02 2.29 8.46
CA LEU A 130 -7.85 3.07 9.69
C LEU A 130 -9.18 3.32 10.42
N LEU A 131 -10.28 2.76 9.95
CA LEU A 131 -11.56 2.74 10.65
C LEU A 131 -11.57 1.55 11.62
N LEU A 132 -11.45 1.85 12.90
CA LEU A 132 -11.44 0.86 14.00
C LEU A 132 -12.80 0.85 14.71
N PRO A 133 -13.12 -0.20 15.48
CA PRO A 133 -14.36 -0.25 16.26
C PRO A 133 -14.53 0.92 17.24
N GLU A 134 -13.43 1.42 17.78
CA GLU A 134 -13.39 2.58 18.69
C GLU A 134 -13.42 3.93 17.97
N GLY A 135 -13.32 3.94 16.66
CA GLY A 135 -13.31 5.12 15.82
C GLY A 135 -12.19 5.15 14.79
N ARG A 136 -12.23 6.13 13.92
CA ARG A 136 -11.23 6.27 12.87
C ARG A 136 -9.94 6.92 13.40
N VAL A 137 -8.79 6.37 13.05
CA VAL A 137 -7.50 7.03 13.22
C VAL A 137 -7.44 8.23 12.27
N SER A 138 -7.30 9.43 12.81
CA SER A 138 -7.18 10.65 11.99
C SER A 138 -5.86 10.69 11.25
N LEU A 139 -5.88 11.08 9.98
CA LEU A 139 -4.68 11.33 9.18
C LEU A 139 -3.94 12.61 9.63
N THR A 140 -4.60 13.48 10.40
CA THR A 140 -4.01 14.71 10.93
C THR A 140 -3.68 14.63 12.42
N ASN A 141 -3.60 13.41 12.99
CA ASN A 141 -3.07 13.27 14.34
C ASN A 141 -1.58 13.65 14.40
N ASP A 142 -1.10 13.99 15.59
CA ASP A 142 0.26 14.51 15.81
C ASP A 142 1.35 13.57 15.26
N GLU A 143 1.19 12.27 15.38
CA GLU A 143 2.18 11.28 14.94
C GLU A 143 2.22 11.17 13.40
N MET A 144 1.05 11.19 12.73
CA MET A 144 0.95 11.27 11.28
C MET A 144 1.57 12.55 10.73
N MET A 145 1.26 13.70 11.33
CA MET A 145 1.80 14.99 10.89
C MET A 145 3.32 15.08 11.04
N GLN A 146 3.88 14.51 12.12
CA GLN A 146 5.34 14.38 12.26
C GLN A 146 5.96 13.46 11.20
N MET A 147 5.30 12.36 10.85
CA MET A 147 5.76 11.48 9.77
C MET A 147 5.73 12.20 8.43
N PHE A 148 4.67 12.95 8.10
CA PHE A 148 4.59 13.70 6.84
C PHE A 148 5.66 14.80 6.75
N ALA A 149 5.96 15.48 7.84
CA ALA A 149 7.09 16.43 7.90
C ALA A 149 8.42 15.74 7.58
N LEU A 150 8.68 14.59 8.18
CA LEU A 150 9.87 13.80 7.91
C LEU A 150 9.92 13.30 6.46
N MET A 151 8.79 12.88 5.89
CA MET A 151 8.70 12.45 4.50
C MET A 151 8.97 13.59 3.53
N GLU A 152 8.42 14.78 3.80
CA GLU A 152 8.69 15.98 3.00
C GLU A 152 10.17 16.35 3.04
N GLU A 153 10.79 16.40 4.24
CA GLU A 153 12.22 16.67 4.44
C GLU A 153 13.11 15.70 3.64
N LYS A 154 12.77 14.41 3.66
CA LYS A 154 13.52 13.38 2.94
C LYS A 154 13.15 13.27 1.45
N GLY A 155 12.18 14.04 0.96
CA GLY A 155 11.67 13.97 -0.41
C GLY A 155 10.99 12.64 -0.74
N ALA A 156 10.49 11.94 0.27
CA ALA A 156 9.75 10.69 0.13
C ALA A 156 8.33 10.91 -0.40
N ILE A 157 7.70 9.84 -0.88
CA ILE A 157 6.37 9.85 -1.48
C ILE A 157 5.38 9.25 -0.49
N LEU A 158 4.27 9.94 -0.23
CA LEU A 158 3.10 9.37 0.41
C LEU A 158 2.25 8.65 -0.64
N SER A 159 2.12 7.33 -0.51
CA SER A 159 1.15 6.53 -1.25
C SER A 159 -0.03 6.25 -0.32
N ILE A 160 -1.24 6.66 -0.69
CA ILE A 160 -2.40 6.57 0.20
C ILE A 160 -3.64 6.09 -0.53
N ASP A 161 -4.38 5.15 0.08
CA ASP A 161 -5.73 4.76 -0.34
C ASP A 161 -6.71 5.29 0.70
N LEU A 162 -7.62 6.15 0.28
CA LEU A 162 -8.60 6.76 1.17
C LEU A 162 -9.73 5.77 1.48
N ALA A 163 -10.38 5.94 2.61
CA ALA A 163 -11.53 5.12 3.00
C ALA A 163 -12.75 5.43 2.13
N ASP A 164 -12.94 6.72 1.95
CA ASP A 164 -14.00 7.34 1.20
C ASP A 164 -13.47 8.74 0.86
N GLY A 165 -13.44 9.10 -0.41
CA GLY A 165 -12.93 10.41 -0.84
C GLY A 165 -13.55 11.57 -0.05
N ASP A 166 -14.84 11.47 0.25
CA ASP A 166 -15.58 12.55 0.91
C ASP A 166 -15.22 12.67 2.40
N THR A 167 -14.98 11.56 3.10
CA THR A 167 -14.73 11.57 4.55
C THR A 167 -13.33 12.05 4.92
N GLN A 168 -12.37 11.99 4.01
CA GLN A 168 -10.95 12.32 4.27
C GLN A 168 -10.45 13.51 3.45
N VAL A 169 -11.28 14.14 2.64
CA VAL A 169 -10.92 15.32 1.82
C VAL A 169 -10.40 16.46 2.68
N GLY A 170 -11.05 16.73 3.83
CA GLY A 170 -10.64 17.79 4.75
C GLY A 170 -9.22 17.56 5.29
N GLU A 171 -8.94 16.33 5.74
CA GLU A 171 -7.61 15.95 6.25
C GLU A 171 -6.54 16.00 5.16
N MET A 172 -6.85 15.50 3.95
CA MET A 172 -5.92 15.57 2.82
C MET A 172 -5.63 17.00 2.39
N LYS A 173 -6.64 17.88 2.43
CA LYS A 173 -6.45 19.31 2.17
C LYS A 173 -5.52 19.96 3.20
N GLU A 174 -5.71 19.65 4.48
CA GLU A 174 -4.84 20.14 5.56
C GLU A 174 -3.40 19.65 5.39
N ILE A 175 -3.20 18.35 5.10
CA ILE A 175 -1.89 17.75 4.85
C ILE A 175 -1.21 18.45 3.66
N ALA A 176 -1.89 18.60 2.53
CA ALA A 176 -1.33 19.24 1.34
C ALA A 176 -1.01 20.73 1.54
N GLN A 177 -1.77 21.43 2.39
CA GLN A 177 -1.50 22.82 2.75
C GLN A 177 -0.33 22.97 3.71
N THR A 178 -0.20 22.05 4.67
CA THR A 178 0.88 22.04 5.68
C THR A 178 2.21 21.61 5.08
N PHE A 179 2.19 20.66 4.15
CA PHE A 179 3.37 20.08 3.52
C PHE A 179 3.31 20.25 2.00
N PRO A 180 3.54 21.45 1.48
CA PRO A 180 3.34 21.75 0.06
C PRO A 180 4.35 21.08 -0.89
N ASN A 181 5.46 20.58 -0.37
CA ASN A 181 6.47 19.86 -1.15
C ASN A 181 6.37 18.33 -0.98
N LEU A 182 5.48 17.83 -0.13
CA LEU A 182 5.22 16.41 0.03
C LEU A 182 4.60 15.86 -1.27
N LYS A 183 5.24 14.86 -1.84
CA LYS A 183 4.72 14.17 -3.01
C LYS A 183 3.65 13.18 -2.59
N ILE A 184 2.43 13.36 -3.07
CA ILE A 184 1.28 12.54 -2.70
C ILE A 184 0.75 11.80 -3.92
N ALA A 185 0.63 10.47 -3.82
CA ALA A 185 -0.01 9.59 -4.79
C ALA A 185 -1.26 8.98 -4.15
N ILE A 186 -2.44 9.41 -4.61
CA ILE A 186 -3.72 8.90 -4.12
C ILE A 186 -4.16 7.76 -5.03
N GLY A 187 -4.31 6.56 -4.45
CA GLY A 187 -4.78 5.36 -5.15
C GLY A 187 -6.30 5.38 -5.38
N HIS A 188 -6.76 4.52 -6.31
CA HIS A 188 -8.18 4.23 -6.55
C HIS A 188 -9.07 5.47 -6.75
N PHE A 189 -8.54 6.54 -7.37
CA PHE A 189 -9.23 7.83 -7.52
C PHE A 189 -9.76 8.41 -6.19
N GLY A 190 -9.10 8.11 -5.06
CA GLY A 190 -9.53 8.54 -3.73
C GLY A 190 -10.78 7.84 -3.22
N MET A 191 -11.16 6.70 -3.81
CA MET A 191 -12.39 5.95 -3.47
C MET A 191 -13.67 6.79 -3.64
N VAL A 192 -13.66 7.77 -4.55
CA VAL A 192 -14.84 8.59 -4.84
C VAL A 192 -15.91 7.73 -5.54
N THR A 193 -17.13 7.80 -5.06
CA THR A 193 -18.28 7.13 -5.66
C THR A 193 -19.10 8.10 -6.53
N PRO A 194 -19.88 7.62 -7.49
CA PRO A 194 -20.76 8.49 -8.29
C PRO A 194 -21.75 9.32 -7.44
N GLN A 195 -22.12 8.82 -6.27
CA GLN A 195 -22.98 9.52 -5.31
C GLN A 195 -22.29 10.68 -4.60
N GLY A 196 -20.96 10.70 -4.57
CA GLY A 196 -20.15 11.79 -3.99
C GLY A 196 -19.79 12.88 -4.98
N TRP A 197 -20.39 12.92 -6.18
CA TRP A 197 -20.11 13.91 -7.21
C TRP A 197 -21.16 15.03 -7.28
N GLU A 198 -22.15 15.00 -6.43
CA GLU A 198 -23.15 16.05 -6.25
C GLU A 198 -22.70 17.03 -5.15
#